data_e8c31b61b77258d8e0aedf16e566168d
#
_entry.id   e8c31b61b77258d8e0aedf16e566168d
#
_cell.length_a   1.000
_cell.length_b   1.000
_cell.length_c   1.000
_cell.angle_alpha   90.00
_cell.angle_beta   90.00
_cell.angle_gamma   90.00
#
_symmetry.space_group_name_H-M   'P 1'
#
loop_
_entity.id
_entity.type
_entity.pdbx_description
1 polymer ?
#
loop_
_entity_poly.entity_id
_entity_poly.type
_entity_poly.pdbx_seq_one_letter_code
_entity_poly.pdbx_strand_id
1 'polypeptide(L)'
;MDSKTKIVVLHTKELIYTAVFALLCILLIVLLFVMFGPGHTDKKQTAHKQYTPGTYTSALTLNNTNLEVEVSVDSSRINSIRFANLDETVTTMFPLIQPAIEEIADQIYDTQSLDAVELSDDAPYTSQIILNAIRQAVEKAAVNKTAASCISLIVFYPSTIR
;
A
#
# COMPACT_ATOMS: atom_id res chain seq x y z
N MET A 1 -47.54 -24.42 49.80
CA MET A 1 -46.39 -23.73 49.25
C MET A 1 -45.27 -24.77 49.05
N ASP A 2 -45.25 -25.42 47.92
CA ASP A 2 -44.30 -26.53 47.67
C ASP A 2 -43.10 -25.96 46.93
N SER A 3 -42.02 -25.76 47.65
CA SER A 3 -40.70 -25.43 47.11
C SER A 3 -40.11 -26.68 46.49
N LYS A 4 -40.31 -26.90 45.21
CA LYS A 4 -39.59 -27.93 44.45
C LYS A 4 -38.13 -27.54 44.28
N THR A 5 -37.31 -27.96 45.23
CA THR A 5 -35.85 -27.93 45.10
C THR A 5 -35.45 -28.97 44.07
N LYS A 6 -35.18 -28.52 42.81
CA LYS A 6 -34.54 -29.40 41.80
C LYS A 6 -33.09 -29.60 42.22
N ILE A 7 -32.79 -30.72 42.81
CA ILE A 7 -31.41 -31.16 43.04
C ILE A 7 -30.88 -31.61 41.69
N VAL A 8 -30.12 -30.72 41.05
CA VAL A 8 -29.39 -31.07 39.84
C VAL A 8 -28.13 -31.80 40.28
N VAL A 9 -28.17 -33.11 40.21
CA VAL A 9 -26.98 -33.96 40.40
C VAL A 9 -26.13 -33.78 39.13
N LEU A 10 -25.29 -32.76 39.14
CA LEU A 10 -24.34 -32.56 38.09
C LEU A 10 -23.24 -33.64 38.21
N HIS A 11 -23.16 -34.54 37.19
CA HIS A 11 -22.03 -35.45 37.06
C HIS A 11 -20.76 -34.64 36.82
N THR A 12 -19.79 -34.76 37.71
CA THR A 12 -18.52 -34.04 37.66
C THR A 12 -17.83 -34.09 36.29
N LYS A 13 -18.04 -35.18 35.56
CA LYS A 13 -17.50 -35.35 34.17
C LYS A 13 -18.18 -34.37 33.17
N GLU A 14 -19.49 -34.25 33.22
CA GLU A 14 -20.26 -33.33 32.36
C GLU A 14 -19.94 -31.87 32.66
N LEU A 15 -19.72 -31.54 33.94
CA LEU A 15 -19.30 -30.20 34.33
C LEU A 15 -17.94 -29.81 33.77
N ILE A 16 -16.99 -30.76 33.70
CA ILE A 16 -15.67 -30.55 33.13
C ILE A 16 -15.79 -30.36 31.62
N TYR A 17 -16.60 -31.15 30.92
CA TYR A 17 -16.77 -31.00 29.45
C TYR A 17 -17.45 -29.67 29.11
N THR A 18 -18.46 -29.24 29.87
CA THR A 18 -19.11 -27.94 29.62
C THR A 18 -18.17 -26.76 29.91
N ALA A 19 -17.31 -26.86 30.94
CA ALA A 19 -16.34 -25.84 31.27
C ALA A 19 -15.26 -25.74 30.20
N VAL A 20 -14.74 -26.87 29.71
CA VAL A 20 -13.75 -26.91 28.60
C VAL A 20 -14.35 -26.37 27.32
N PHE A 21 -15.59 -26.74 26.99
CA PHE A 21 -16.29 -26.25 25.81
C PHE A 21 -16.51 -24.73 25.88
N ALA A 22 -16.95 -24.21 27.04
CA ALA A 22 -17.12 -22.77 27.25
C ALA A 22 -15.79 -22.00 27.09
N LEU A 23 -14.69 -22.54 27.63
CA LEU A 23 -13.36 -21.97 27.50
C LEU A 23 -12.91 -21.94 26.03
N LEU A 24 -13.17 -23.02 25.28
CA LEU A 24 -12.84 -23.11 23.87
C LEU A 24 -13.66 -22.14 23.01
N CYS A 25 -14.95 -21.96 23.33
CA CYS A 25 -15.80 -20.95 22.69
C CYS A 25 -15.30 -19.51 22.95
N ILE A 26 -14.90 -19.21 24.19
CA ILE A 26 -14.35 -17.91 24.56
C ILE A 26 -13.04 -17.67 23.79
N LEU A 27 -12.16 -18.66 23.71
CA LEU A 27 -10.91 -18.58 22.98
C LEU A 27 -11.15 -18.37 21.48
N LEU A 28 -12.15 -19.03 20.90
CA LEU A 28 -12.54 -18.86 19.51
C LEU A 28 -13.10 -17.47 19.25
N ILE A 29 -13.94 -16.94 20.16
CA ILE A 29 -14.47 -15.57 20.05
C ILE A 29 -13.34 -14.54 20.14
N VAL A 30 -12.39 -14.71 21.05
CA VAL A 30 -11.21 -13.85 21.17
C VAL A 30 -10.38 -13.89 19.89
N LEU A 31 -10.18 -15.07 19.32
CA LEU A 31 -9.41 -15.26 18.08
C LEU A 31 -10.14 -14.60 16.89
N LEU A 32 -11.47 -14.73 16.81
CA LEU A 32 -12.26 -14.02 15.81
C LEU A 32 -12.21 -12.50 16.03
N PHE A 33 -12.24 -12.05 17.28
CA PHE A 33 -12.12 -10.61 17.60
C PHE A 33 -10.74 -10.06 17.25
N VAL A 34 -9.67 -10.84 17.43
CA VAL A 34 -8.30 -10.47 17.01
C VAL A 34 -8.18 -10.46 15.50
N MET A 35 -8.82 -11.42 14.80
CA MET A 35 -8.71 -11.57 13.36
C MET A 35 -9.68 -10.65 12.59
N PHE A 36 -10.89 -10.44 13.11
CA PHE A 36 -11.94 -9.62 12.50
C PHE A 36 -12.32 -8.38 13.32
N GLY A 37 -11.72 -8.21 14.50
CA GLY A 37 -12.00 -7.05 15.34
C GLY A 37 -11.60 -5.74 14.64
N PRO A 38 -12.22 -4.62 15.00
CA PRO A 38 -11.94 -3.30 14.41
C PRO A 38 -10.51 -2.77 14.68
N GLY A 39 -9.61 -3.63 15.16
CA GLY A 39 -8.19 -3.34 15.36
C GLY A 39 -7.31 -3.49 14.11
N HIS A 40 -7.80 -4.10 13.03
CA HIS A 40 -7.31 -3.82 11.69
C HIS A 40 -8.08 -2.61 11.16
N THR A 41 -8.12 -1.55 11.90
CA THR A 41 -8.16 -0.26 11.29
C THR A 41 -6.90 -0.19 10.44
N ASP A 42 -7.05 -0.40 9.12
CA ASP A 42 -6.43 0.55 8.23
C ASP A 42 -6.47 1.87 9.01
N LYS A 43 -5.31 2.30 9.49
CA LYS A 43 -5.16 3.67 9.90
C LYS A 43 -5.66 4.41 8.67
N LYS A 44 -6.90 4.90 8.73
CA LYS A 44 -7.28 6.10 8.01
C LYS A 44 -6.33 7.15 8.56
N GLN A 45 -5.08 7.09 8.10
CA GLN A 45 -4.32 8.28 7.91
C GLN A 45 -5.32 9.16 7.18
N THR A 46 -5.64 10.26 7.77
CA THR A 46 -6.24 11.40 7.08
C THR A 46 -5.44 11.49 5.81
N ALA A 47 -5.97 10.84 4.76
CA ALA A 47 -5.25 10.68 3.52
C ALA A 47 -5.19 12.08 2.93
N HIS A 48 -4.10 12.75 3.22
CA HIS A 48 -3.71 13.90 2.45
C HIS A 48 -3.62 13.35 1.04
N LYS A 49 -4.60 13.72 0.21
CA LYS A 49 -4.68 13.30 -1.18
C LYS A 49 -3.36 13.68 -1.83
N GLN A 50 -2.44 12.72 -1.88
CA GLN A 50 -1.06 12.94 -2.30
C GLN A 50 -0.94 12.74 -3.79
N TYR A 51 -1.76 11.81 -4.33
CA TYR A 51 -1.75 11.44 -5.73
C TYR A 51 -3.15 11.52 -6.33
N THR A 52 -3.21 11.72 -7.64
CA THR A 52 -4.42 11.49 -8.43
C THR A 52 -4.47 10.01 -8.77
N PRO A 53 -5.52 9.26 -8.36
CA PRO A 53 -5.61 7.84 -8.66
C PRO A 53 -5.54 7.58 -10.16
N GLY A 54 -4.74 6.60 -10.55
CA GLY A 54 -4.55 6.23 -11.95
C GLY A 54 -3.26 5.47 -12.20
N THR A 55 -3.03 5.16 -13.46
CA THR A 55 -1.82 4.51 -13.93
C THR A 55 -1.01 5.52 -14.74
N TYR A 56 0.25 5.65 -14.41
CA TYR A 56 1.17 6.60 -15.01
C TYR A 56 2.39 5.88 -15.57
N THR A 57 2.79 6.25 -16.76
CA THR A 57 3.96 5.66 -17.42
C THR A 57 5.10 6.67 -17.54
N SER A 58 6.32 6.15 -17.46
CA SER A 58 7.53 6.92 -17.72
C SER A 58 8.49 6.09 -18.58
N ALA A 59 9.01 6.71 -19.62
CA ALA A 59 10.00 6.06 -20.47
C ALA A 59 11.40 6.15 -19.84
N LEU A 60 12.15 5.07 -19.99
CA LEU A 60 13.57 5.03 -19.68
C LEU A 60 14.33 4.41 -20.86
N THR A 61 15.57 4.83 -21.04
CA THR A 61 16.44 4.26 -22.06
C THR A 61 17.63 3.58 -21.40
N LEU A 62 17.78 2.29 -21.65
CA LEU A 62 18.90 1.49 -21.18
C LEU A 62 19.67 0.94 -22.39
N ASN A 63 20.95 1.33 -22.55
CA ASN A 63 21.80 0.88 -23.66
C ASN A 63 21.11 0.94 -25.03
N ASN A 64 20.47 2.06 -25.35
CA ASN A 64 19.73 2.27 -26.61
C ASN A 64 18.42 1.47 -26.75
N THR A 65 17.96 0.78 -25.70
CA THR A 65 16.66 0.12 -25.64
C THR A 65 15.69 0.99 -24.86
N ASN A 66 14.54 1.31 -25.45
CA ASN A 66 13.49 2.08 -24.81
C ASN A 66 12.57 1.16 -24.05
N LEU A 67 12.44 1.40 -22.76
CA LEU A 67 11.55 0.69 -21.85
C LEU A 67 10.57 1.67 -21.22
N GLU A 68 9.44 1.17 -20.79
CA GLU A 68 8.43 1.96 -20.09
C GLU A 68 8.15 1.36 -18.71
N VAL A 69 8.24 2.19 -17.69
CA VAL A 69 7.81 1.84 -16.33
C VAL A 69 6.39 2.34 -16.13
N GLU A 70 5.53 1.44 -15.69
CA GLU A 70 4.14 1.72 -15.32
C GLU A 70 4.01 1.72 -13.80
N VAL A 71 3.46 2.79 -13.26
CA VAL A 71 3.19 2.95 -11.84
C VAL A 71 1.71 3.21 -11.65
N SER A 72 1.04 2.35 -10.89
CA SER A 72 -0.35 2.53 -10.49
C SER A 72 -0.42 3.08 -9.07
N VAL A 73 -1.13 4.19 -8.92
CA VAL A 73 -1.29 4.87 -7.62
C VAL A 73 -2.77 5.03 -7.26
N ASP A 74 -3.05 5.00 -5.98
CA ASP A 74 -4.31 5.43 -5.40
C ASP A 74 -4.14 6.83 -4.78
N SER A 75 -5.18 7.39 -4.19
CA SER A 75 -5.17 8.73 -3.61
C SER A 75 -4.06 8.97 -2.57
N SER A 76 -3.56 7.92 -1.94
CA SER A 76 -2.59 8.01 -0.84
C SER A 76 -1.44 7.00 -0.91
N ARG A 77 -1.46 6.06 -1.88
CA ARG A 77 -0.52 4.94 -1.92
C ARG A 77 -0.10 4.60 -3.34
N ILE A 78 1.12 4.07 -3.46
CA ILE A 78 1.63 3.42 -4.66
C ILE A 78 1.25 1.95 -4.56
N ASN A 79 0.48 1.45 -5.54
CA ASN A 79 -0.09 0.10 -5.50
C ASN A 79 0.69 -0.89 -6.37
N SER A 80 1.23 -0.45 -7.50
CA SER A 80 1.92 -1.34 -8.43
C SER A 80 2.98 -0.60 -9.21
N ILE A 81 4.13 -1.24 -9.38
CA ILE A 81 5.25 -0.77 -10.18
C ILE A 81 5.68 -1.95 -11.05
N ARG A 82 5.74 -1.74 -12.37
CA ARG A 82 6.14 -2.77 -13.31
C ARG A 82 6.64 -2.17 -14.62
N PHE A 83 7.32 -2.97 -15.44
CA PHE A 83 7.56 -2.60 -16.84
C PHE A 83 6.29 -2.83 -17.66
N ALA A 84 5.95 -1.89 -18.53
CA ALA A 84 4.81 -1.99 -19.43
C ALA A 84 5.10 -2.84 -20.67
N ASN A 85 6.33 -2.82 -21.15
CA ASN A 85 6.75 -3.44 -22.42
C ASN A 85 8.02 -4.28 -22.28
N LEU A 86 8.09 -5.12 -21.25
CA LEU A 86 9.21 -6.04 -21.05
C LEU A 86 8.97 -7.31 -21.88
N ASP A 87 9.71 -7.46 -22.97
CA ASP A 87 9.68 -8.66 -23.81
C ASP A 87 10.82 -9.63 -23.48
N GLU A 88 10.74 -10.84 -24.05
CA GLU A 88 11.74 -11.88 -23.82
C GLU A 88 13.13 -11.48 -24.34
N THR A 89 13.20 -10.66 -25.37
CA THR A 89 14.45 -10.15 -25.94
C THR A 89 15.15 -9.24 -24.93
N VAL A 90 14.41 -8.35 -24.31
CA VAL A 90 14.93 -7.40 -23.30
C VAL A 90 15.39 -8.15 -22.05
N THR A 91 14.60 -9.11 -21.55
CA THR A 91 14.98 -9.92 -20.38
C THR A 91 16.21 -10.78 -20.63
N THR A 92 16.39 -11.27 -21.87
CA THR A 92 17.59 -12.01 -22.26
C THR A 92 18.83 -11.10 -22.34
N MET A 93 18.68 -9.88 -22.85
CA MET A 93 19.79 -8.92 -22.94
C MET A 93 20.16 -8.31 -21.57
N PHE A 94 19.18 -8.13 -20.70
CA PHE A 94 19.33 -7.47 -19.39
C PHE A 94 18.72 -8.32 -18.28
N PRO A 95 19.34 -9.46 -17.90
CA PRO A 95 18.75 -10.40 -16.94
C PRO A 95 18.59 -9.80 -15.52
N LEU A 96 19.31 -8.75 -15.19
CA LEU A 96 19.23 -8.08 -13.89
C LEU A 96 18.15 -6.99 -13.82
N ILE A 97 17.46 -6.68 -14.92
CA ILE A 97 16.49 -5.58 -14.95
C ILE A 97 15.20 -5.95 -14.19
N GLN A 98 14.76 -7.21 -14.34
CA GLN A 98 13.56 -7.70 -13.65
C GLN A 98 13.78 -7.77 -12.14
N PRO A 99 14.81 -8.43 -11.61
CA PRO A 99 15.05 -8.42 -10.16
C PRO A 99 15.29 -7.01 -9.60
N ALA A 100 15.94 -6.12 -10.35
CA ALA A 100 16.17 -4.75 -9.88
C ALA A 100 14.87 -3.94 -9.70
N ILE A 101 13.90 -4.06 -10.60
CA ILE A 101 12.61 -3.36 -10.41
C ILE A 101 11.79 -3.98 -9.29
N GLU A 102 11.83 -5.31 -9.11
CA GLU A 102 11.13 -6.02 -8.05
C GLU A 102 11.66 -5.59 -6.67
N GLU A 103 12.99 -5.56 -6.51
CA GLU A 103 13.63 -5.11 -5.27
C GLU A 103 13.28 -3.65 -4.92
N ILE A 104 13.30 -2.76 -5.90
CA ILE A 104 12.91 -1.36 -5.72
C ILE A 104 11.42 -1.25 -5.39
N ALA A 105 10.57 -2.01 -6.07
CA ALA A 105 9.12 -1.99 -5.87
C ALA A 105 8.75 -2.46 -4.46
N ASP A 106 9.36 -3.53 -3.97
CA ASP A 106 9.13 -4.06 -2.62
C ASP A 106 9.49 -3.03 -1.55
N GLN A 107 10.65 -2.38 -1.67
CA GLN A 107 11.05 -1.31 -0.75
C GLN A 107 10.07 -0.13 -0.76
N ILE A 108 9.55 0.24 -1.95
CA ILE A 108 8.56 1.31 -2.08
C ILE A 108 7.20 0.89 -1.50
N TYR A 109 6.78 -0.36 -1.65
CA TYR A 109 5.52 -0.85 -1.07
C TYR A 109 5.55 -0.83 0.45
N ASP A 110 6.67 -1.16 1.04
CA ASP A 110 6.84 -1.17 2.49
C ASP A 110 6.93 0.25 3.07
N THR A 111 7.73 1.11 2.46
CA THR A 111 8.02 2.45 2.98
C THR A 111 7.05 3.53 2.47
N GLN A 112 6.40 3.29 1.32
CA GLN A 112 5.63 4.30 0.57
C GLN A 112 6.43 5.59 0.31
N SER A 113 7.75 5.47 0.18
CA SER A 113 8.69 6.56 0.00
C SER A 113 9.71 6.22 -1.09
N LEU A 114 9.93 7.16 -2.00
CA LEU A 114 10.95 7.04 -3.05
C LEU A 114 12.36 7.42 -2.58
N ASP A 115 12.45 8.14 -1.45
CA ASP A 115 13.72 8.62 -0.92
C ASP A 115 14.38 7.64 0.05
N ALA A 116 13.62 6.63 0.51
CA ALA A 116 14.10 5.59 1.41
C ALA A 116 14.58 4.33 0.68
N VAL A 117 14.62 4.35 -0.66
CA VAL A 117 15.01 3.21 -1.48
C VAL A 117 16.53 3.07 -1.51
N GLU A 118 17.02 1.91 -1.12
CA GLU A 118 18.42 1.53 -1.26
C GLU A 118 18.65 0.92 -2.65
N LEU A 119 19.73 1.36 -3.30
CA LEU A 119 20.09 0.85 -4.64
C LEU A 119 20.74 -0.52 -4.50
N SER A 120 20.43 -1.43 -5.41
CA SER A 120 21.04 -2.76 -5.46
C SER A 120 22.56 -2.68 -5.68
N ASP A 121 23.33 -3.41 -4.88
CA ASP A 121 24.78 -3.50 -5.02
C ASP A 121 25.21 -4.20 -6.32
N ASP A 122 24.37 -5.12 -6.83
CA ASP A 122 24.66 -5.89 -8.03
C ASP A 122 24.52 -5.08 -9.32
N ALA A 123 23.62 -4.08 -9.33
CA ALA A 123 23.33 -3.26 -10.51
C ALA A 123 22.98 -1.80 -10.15
N PRO A 124 23.85 -1.06 -9.50
CA PRO A 124 23.52 0.27 -8.94
C PRO A 124 23.12 1.28 -10.01
N TYR A 125 23.76 1.23 -11.19
CA TYR A 125 23.42 2.11 -12.30
C TYR A 125 22.02 1.82 -12.88
N THR A 126 21.70 0.54 -13.08
CA THR A 126 20.38 0.13 -13.57
C THR A 126 19.28 0.48 -12.57
N SER A 127 19.51 0.21 -11.28
CA SER A 127 18.59 0.54 -10.21
C SER A 127 18.33 2.06 -10.10
N GLN A 128 19.36 2.88 -10.30
CA GLN A 128 19.22 4.33 -10.31
C GLN A 128 18.38 4.85 -11.48
N ILE A 129 18.55 4.28 -12.67
CA ILE A 129 17.76 4.65 -13.85
C ILE A 129 16.29 4.26 -13.64
N ILE A 130 16.04 3.04 -13.14
CA ILE A 130 14.69 2.55 -12.83
C ILE A 130 14.03 3.45 -11.78
N LEU A 131 14.73 3.76 -10.68
CA LEU A 131 14.20 4.63 -9.63
C LEU A 131 13.86 6.04 -10.15
N ASN A 132 14.69 6.59 -11.03
CA ASN A 132 14.41 7.88 -11.67
C ASN A 132 13.17 7.82 -12.57
N ALA A 133 12.95 6.74 -13.31
CA ALA A 133 11.76 6.54 -14.12
C ALA A 133 10.50 6.41 -13.25
N ILE A 134 10.57 5.66 -12.14
CA ILE A 134 9.49 5.55 -11.16
C ILE A 134 9.18 6.94 -10.56
N ARG A 135 10.20 7.70 -10.18
CA ARG A 135 10.04 9.07 -9.64
C ARG A 135 9.32 9.97 -10.64
N GLN A 136 9.67 9.94 -11.91
CA GLN A 136 8.98 10.71 -12.95
C GLN A 136 7.51 10.29 -13.14
N ALA A 137 7.22 9.00 -13.07
CA ALA A 137 5.83 8.50 -13.17
C ALA A 137 5.01 8.96 -11.96
N VAL A 138 5.55 8.86 -10.75
CA VAL A 138 4.90 9.30 -9.51
C VAL A 138 4.74 10.82 -9.47
N GLU A 139 5.69 11.59 -10.00
CA GLU A 139 5.57 13.04 -10.10
C GLU A 139 4.40 13.46 -11.02
N LYS A 140 4.15 12.74 -12.09
CA LYS A 140 2.97 12.94 -12.95
C LYS A 140 1.66 12.66 -12.19
N ALA A 141 1.69 11.72 -11.25
CA ALA A 141 0.56 11.38 -10.39
C ALA A 141 0.34 12.36 -9.25
N ALA A 142 1.39 13.07 -8.83
CA ALA A 142 1.32 14.00 -7.71
C ALA A 142 0.31 15.12 -7.99
N VAL A 143 -0.57 15.37 -7.02
CA VAL A 143 -1.53 16.48 -7.11
C VAL A 143 -0.74 17.78 -7.13
N ASN A 144 -0.72 18.46 -8.27
CA ASN A 144 -0.02 19.72 -8.45
C ASN A 144 -0.54 20.76 -7.43
N LYS A 145 0.19 20.97 -6.37
CA LYS A 145 -0.06 22.04 -5.40
C LYS A 145 0.03 23.44 -6.05
N THR A 146 0.68 23.55 -7.20
CA THR A 146 0.89 24.81 -7.91
C THR A 146 -0.41 25.37 -8.50
N ALA A 147 -1.36 24.54 -8.93
CA ALA A 147 -2.64 25.01 -9.47
C ALA A 147 -3.56 25.59 -8.38
N ALA A 148 -3.50 25.04 -7.16
CA ALA A 148 -4.32 25.54 -6.05
C ALA A 148 -3.83 26.89 -5.51
N SER A 149 -2.53 27.17 -5.61
CA SER A 149 -1.94 28.43 -5.14
C SER A 149 -2.23 29.62 -6.08
N CYS A 150 -2.36 29.35 -7.40
CA CYS A 150 -2.69 30.42 -8.36
C CYS A 150 -4.15 30.86 -8.27
N ILE A 151 -5.08 29.97 -7.91
CA ILE A 151 -6.50 30.31 -7.78
C ILE A 151 -6.77 31.15 -6.52
N SER A 152 -5.99 30.96 -5.46
CA SER A 152 -6.12 31.73 -4.22
C SER A 152 -5.64 33.18 -4.35
N LEU A 153 -4.76 33.49 -5.30
CA LEU A 153 -4.24 34.86 -5.54
C LEU A 153 -5.16 35.68 -6.42
N ILE A 154 -6.05 35.08 -7.21
CA ILE A 154 -6.97 35.81 -8.11
C ILE A 154 -8.23 36.30 -7.37
N VAL A 155 -8.59 35.71 -6.24
CA VAL A 155 -9.81 36.05 -5.49
C VAL A 155 -9.60 37.24 -4.54
N PHE A 156 -8.37 37.72 -4.34
CA PHE A 156 -8.09 38.78 -3.38
C PHE A 156 -7.69 40.12 -4.03
N TYR A 157 -8.25 40.47 -5.20
CA TYR A 157 -8.12 41.84 -5.72
C TYR A 157 -9.49 42.53 -5.67
N PRO A 158 -9.76 43.31 -4.62
CA PRO A 158 -10.96 44.15 -4.64
C PRO A 158 -10.74 45.27 -5.62
N SER A 159 -11.56 45.34 -6.65
CA SER A 159 -11.64 46.45 -7.60
C SER A 159 -12.03 47.72 -6.86
N THR A 160 -11.05 48.56 -6.59
CA THR A 160 -11.28 49.96 -6.25
C THR A 160 -10.94 50.78 -7.50
N ILE A 161 -11.93 51.00 -8.35
CA ILE A 161 -11.88 52.09 -9.35
C ILE A 161 -13.03 53.03 -9.02
N ARG A 162 -12.62 54.18 -8.72
CA ARG A 162 -13.45 55.38 -8.71
C ARG A 162 -12.94 56.31 -9.79
#